data_5e0c1bdddf78a32b64bf45f50cfd0f66
#
_entry.id   5e0c1bdddf78a32b64bf45f50cfd0f66
#
_cell.length_a   1.000
_cell.length_b   1.000
_cell.length_c   1.000
_cell.angle_alpha   90.00
_cell.angle_beta   90.00
_cell.angle_gamma   90.00
#
_symmetry.space_group_name_H-M   'P 1'
#
loop_
_entity.id
_entity.type
_entity.pdbx_description
1 polymer ?
#
loop_
_entity_poly.entity_id
_entity_poly.type
_entity_poly.pdbx_seq_one_letter_code
_entity_poly.pdbx_strand_id
1 'polypeptide(L)'
;MLICVSACIDQPPTEFRSVFTRFAMADYKAPLRDMRFVLNEVFEVSKLWAQLPELAETVDAETVEAILEEAGKVTSKTIAPLSRNGDEEGCHWKDTVVTTPAGFPEAYKTYAEGGWVGVGGNPEFGGMGMPKVVSAQVEEMLNSASLAFGLYAMLTSGACVSIDTHASEALKTKFLPNMYSGVWAGSMCLTEAHAGTDLGIIRTRAEPQADGDYKITG
;
A
#
# COMPACT_ATOMS: atom_id res chain seq x y z
N MET A 1 11.70 9.44 5.29
CA MET A 1 12.39 8.91 6.49
C MET A 1 11.93 7.47 6.67
N LEU A 2 12.75 6.50 6.29
CA LEU A 2 12.50 5.09 6.57
C LEU A 2 12.61 4.92 8.09
N ILE A 3 11.54 4.48 8.74
CA ILE A 3 11.63 4.07 10.14
C ILE A 3 12.12 2.62 10.15
N CYS A 4 13.45 2.42 10.16
CA CYS A 4 14.04 1.19 10.65
C CYS A 4 14.10 1.29 12.18
N VAL A 5 13.15 0.69 12.89
CA VAL A 5 13.29 0.44 14.32
C VAL A 5 14.14 -0.81 14.47
N SER A 6 15.45 -0.64 14.46
CA SER A 6 16.37 -1.67 14.95
C SER A 6 16.43 -1.55 16.48
N ALA A 7 15.56 -2.28 17.17
CA ALA A 7 15.82 -2.59 18.58
C ALA A 7 16.90 -3.67 18.60
N CYS A 8 18.13 -3.30 19.02
CA CYS A 8 19.09 -4.28 19.54
C CYS A 8 18.48 -4.91 20.80
N ILE A 9 17.79 -6.01 20.61
CA ILE A 9 17.45 -6.92 21.70
C ILE A 9 18.56 -7.96 21.73
N ASP A 10 19.31 -8.01 22.83
CA ASP A 10 20.27 -9.08 23.11
C ASP A 10 19.62 -10.43 22.82
N GLN A 11 20.34 -11.29 22.10
CA GLN A 11 19.83 -12.58 21.67
C GLN A 11 19.31 -13.37 22.90
N PRO A 12 18.07 -13.88 22.85
CA PRO A 12 17.59 -14.74 23.93
C PRO A 12 18.41 -16.03 23.99
N PRO A 13 18.59 -16.64 25.20
CA PRO A 13 19.37 -17.85 25.37
C PRO A 13 18.91 -18.96 24.41
N THR A 14 19.84 -19.69 23.86
CA THR A 14 19.67 -20.73 22.83
C THR A 14 18.64 -21.82 23.16
N GLU A 15 18.31 -22.01 24.41
CA GLU A 15 17.29 -22.98 24.85
C GLU A 15 15.84 -22.57 24.55
N PHE A 16 15.54 -21.28 24.36
CA PHE A 16 14.21 -20.81 23.96
C PHE A 16 13.88 -21.07 22.50
N ARG A 17 14.88 -21.28 21.63
CA ARG A 17 14.68 -21.54 20.21
C ARG A 17 14.02 -22.90 19.91
N SER A 18 14.16 -23.90 20.78
CA SER A 18 13.66 -25.26 20.49
C SER A 18 12.16 -25.46 20.68
N VAL A 19 11.49 -24.58 21.43
CA VAL A 19 10.05 -24.73 21.75
C VAL A 19 9.16 -24.07 20.70
N PHE A 20 9.63 -23.03 20.00
CA PHE A 20 8.85 -22.29 19.01
C PHE A 20 8.93 -22.85 17.57
N THR A 21 9.79 -23.81 17.30
CA THR A 21 10.03 -24.35 15.94
C THR A 21 8.95 -25.28 15.41
N ARG A 22 7.80 -25.46 16.10
CA ARG A 22 6.76 -26.40 15.72
C ARG A 22 5.35 -25.85 15.52
N PHE A 23 5.14 -24.56 15.63
CA PHE A 23 3.86 -23.98 15.21
C PHE A 23 3.99 -23.58 13.76
N ALA A 24 3.48 -24.41 12.85
CA ALA A 24 3.21 -23.95 11.49
C ALA A 24 2.24 -22.76 11.64
N MET A 25 2.67 -21.56 11.21
CA MET A 25 1.74 -20.44 11.11
C MET A 25 0.64 -20.86 10.14
N ALA A 26 -0.61 -20.58 10.50
CA ALA A 26 -1.73 -20.86 9.63
C ALA A 26 -1.53 -20.10 8.31
N ASP A 27 -1.71 -20.79 7.19
CA ASP A 27 -1.67 -20.17 5.88
C ASP A 27 -2.73 -19.07 5.81
N TYR A 28 -2.32 -17.88 5.39
CA TYR A 28 -3.25 -16.79 5.17
C TYR A 28 -4.23 -17.13 4.04
N LYS A 29 -5.51 -16.92 4.29
CA LYS A 29 -6.58 -17.02 3.29
C LYS A 29 -7.42 -15.75 3.34
N ALA A 30 -7.59 -15.12 2.20
CA ALA A 30 -8.46 -13.94 2.10
C ALA A 30 -9.90 -14.28 2.52
N PRO A 31 -10.54 -13.51 3.42
CA PRO A 31 -11.89 -13.77 3.92
C PRO A 31 -12.97 -13.32 2.93
N LEU A 32 -12.90 -13.80 1.69
CA LEU A 32 -13.75 -13.34 0.58
C LEU A 32 -15.25 -13.47 0.88
N ARG A 33 -15.66 -14.52 1.62
CA ARG A 33 -17.06 -14.71 2.01
C ARG A 33 -17.56 -13.54 2.87
N ASP A 34 -16.77 -13.13 3.85
CA ASP A 34 -17.15 -12.07 4.78
C ASP A 34 -17.11 -10.71 4.08
N MET A 35 -16.13 -10.50 3.21
CA MET A 35 -16.05 -9.31 2.36
C MET A 35 -17.27 -9.16 1.45
N ARG A 36 -17.67 -10.25 0.78
CA ARG A 36 -18.88 -10.30 -0.04
C ARG A 36 -20.15 -10.01 0.76
N PHE A 37 -20.26 -10.61 1.93
CA PHE A 37 -21.39 -10.37 2.83
C PHE A 37 -21.50 -8.89 3.21
N VAL A 38 -20.38 -8.27 3.59
CA VAL A 38 -20.36 -6.85 3.95
C VAL A 38 -20.74 -5.96 2.76
N LEU A 39 -20.17 -6.20 1.59
CA LEU A 39 -20.44 -5.39 0.40
C LEU A 39 -21.88 -5.56 -0.11
N ASN A 40 -22.35 -6.81 -0.21
CA ASN A 40 -23.59 -7.09 -0.94
C ASN A 40 -24.83 -7.13 -0.05
N GLU A 41 -24.69 -7.59 1.21
CA GLU A 41 -25.84 -7.81 2.09
C GLU A 41 -25.95 -6.72 3.18
N VAL A 42 -24.81 -6.24 3.73
CA VAL A 42 -24.86 -5.19 4.75
C VAL A 42 -25.00 -3.81 4.15
N PHE A 43 -24.16 -3.47 3.17
CA PHE A 43 -24.13 -2.14 2.57
C PHE A 43 -24.84 -2.04 1.23
N GLU A 44 -25.19 -3.17 0.60
CA GLU A 44 -25.85 -3.22 -0.72
C GLU A 44 -25.18 -2.25 -1.73
N VAL A 45 -23.84 -2.28 -1.79
CA VAL A 45 -23.03 -1.27 -2.48
C VAL A 45 -23.41 -1.09 -3.96
N SER A 46 -23.85 -2.14 -4.64
CA SER A 46 -24.31 -2.05 -6.03
C SER A 46 -25.50 -1.11 -6.20
N LYS A 47 -26.40 -1.04 -5.20
CA LYS A 47 -27.52 -0.08 -5.22
C LYS A 47 -27.04 1.36 -5.02
N LEU A 48 -25.98 1.55 -4.22
CA LEU A 48 -25.38 2.87 -4.01
C LEU A 48 -24.66 3.33 -5.27
N TRP A 49 -23.86 2.47 -5.89
CA TRP A 49 -23.14 2.81 -7.13
C TRP A 49 -24.07 3.15 -8.28
N ALA A 50 -25.21 2.44 -8.42
CA ALA A 50 -26.22 2.74 -9.43
C ALA A 50 -26.84 4.15 -9.29
N GLN A 51 -26.70 4.79 -8.13
CA GLN A 51 -27.17 6.16 -7.90
C GLN A 51 -26.11 7.23 -8.20
N LEU A 52 -24.86 6.83 -8.43
CA LEU A 52 -23.74 7.71 -8.73
C LEU A 52 -23.39 7.61 -10.22
N PRO A 53 -23.69 8.64 -11.03
CA PRO A 53 -23.51 8.56 -12.49
C PRO A 53 -22.12 8.12 -12.93
N GLU A 54 -21.08 8.55 -12.20
CA GLU A 54 -19.68 8.23 -12.50
C GLU A 54 -19.35 6.75 -12.29
N LEU A 55 -20.05 6.08 -11.38
CA LEU A 55 -19.82 4.67 -11.04
C LEU A 55 -20.80 3.72 -11.73
N ALA A 56 -22.00 4.19 -12.03
CA ALA A 56 -23.07 3.37 -12.60
C ALA A 56 -22.70 2.73 -13.96
N GLU A 57 -21.87 3.41 -14.75
CA GLU A 57 -21.42 2.94 -16.06
C GLU A 57 -20.08 2.18 -16.02
N THR A 58 -19.30 2.35 -14.94
CA THR A 58 -17.90 1.88 -14.88
C THR A 58 -17.67 0.75 -13.87
N VAL A 59 -18.56 0.59 -12.89
CA VAL A 59 -18.42 -0.39 -11.81
C VAL A 59 -19.60 -1.34 -11.80
N ASP A 60 -19.35 -2.58 -12.16
CA ASP A 60 -20.33 -3.67 -12.08
C ASP A 60 -19.92 -4.73 -11.04
N ALA A 61 -20.89 -5.51 -10.58
CA ALA A 61 -20.68 -6.50 -9.52
C ALA A 61 -19.74 -7.65 -9.95
N GLU A 62 -19.74 -8.01 -11.24
CA GLU A 62 -18.91 -9.09 -11.78
C GLU A 62 -17.45 -8.67 -11.80
N THR A 63 -17.16 -7.44 -12.23
CA THR A 63 -15.81 -6.86 -12.19
C THR A 63 -15.27 -6.76 -10.76
N VAL A 64 -16.09 -6.29 -9.81
CA VAL A 64 -15.69 -6.21 -8.40
C VAL A 64 -15.39 -7.59 -7.82
N GLU A 65 -16.22 -8.58 -8.12
CA GLU A 65 -16.01 -9.96 -7.68
C GLU A 65 -14.70 -10.54 -8.24
N ALA A 66 -14.41 -10.34 -9.52
CA ALA A 66 -13.18 -10.78 -10.15
C ALA A 66 -11.94 -10.11 -9.51
N ILE A 67 -12.02 -8.82 -9.20
CA ILE A 67 -10.96 -8.07 -8.50
C ILE A 67 -10.70 -8.67 -7.12
N LEU A 68 -11.75 -8.91 -6.32
CA LEU A 68 -11.60 -9.47 -4.98
C LEU A 68 -11.03 -10.90 -5.01
N GLU A 69 -11.48 -11.74 -5.94
CA GLU A 69 -10.95 -13.09 -6.10
C GLU A 69 -9.47 -13.07 -6.47
N GLU A 70 -9.08 -12.25 -7.43
CA GLU A 70 -7.69 -12.20 -7.89
C GLU A 70 -6.78 -11.57 -6.85
N ALA A 71 -7.22 -10.49 -6.17
CA ALA A 71 -6.50 -9.92 -5.02
C ALA A 71 -6.31 -10.96 -3.91
N GLY A 72 -7.33 -11.76 -3.62
CA GLY A 72 -7.24 -12.87 -2.66
C GLY A 72 -6.21 -13.94 -3.06
N LYS A 73 -6.08 -14.23 -4.35
CA LYS A 73 -5.04 -15.16 -4.86
C LYS A 73 -3.63 -14.58 -4.73
N VAL A 74 -3.44 -13.33 -5.17
CA VAL A 74 -2.13 -12.65 -5.12
C VAL A 74 -1.67 -12.52 -3.67
N THR A 75 -2.51 -12.04 -2.78
CA THR A 75 -2.17 -11.86 -1.37
C THR A 75 -1.88 -13.18 -0.67
N SER A 76 -2.67 -14.23 -0.91
CA SER A 76 -2.48 -15.54 -0.26
C SER A 76 -1.29 -16.34 -0.82
N LYS A 77 -1.05 -16.28 -2.14
CA LYS A 77 -0.05 -17.15 -2.79
C LYS A 77 1.31 -16.48 -3.01
N THR A 78 1.33 -15.16 -3.22
CA THR A 78 2.56 -14.42 -3.54
C THR A 78 3.10 -13.65 -2.35
N ILE A 79 2.23 -13.01 -1.56
CA ILE A 79 2.65 -12.07 -0.52
C ILE A 79 2.72 -12.74 0.86
N ALA A 80 1.68 -13.45 1.27
CA ALA A 80 1.63 -14.08 2.59
C ALA A 80 2.82 -15.01 2.90
N PRO A 81 3.33 -15.82 1.94
CA PRO A 81 4.50 -16.67 2.19
C PRO A 81 5.76 -15.90 2.57
N LEU A 82 5.85 -14.61 2.22
CA LEU A 82 7.01 -13.76 2.51
C LEU A 82 6.94 -13.09 3.88
N SER A 83 5.80 -13.13 4.56
CA SER A 83 5.61 -12.42 5.83
C SER A 83 6.63 -12.83 6.90
N ARG A 84 6.84 -14.14 7.05
CA ARG A 84 7.81 -14.68 8.02
C ARG A 84 9.25 -14.34 7.63
N ASN A 85 9.60 -14.53 6.36
CA ASN A 85 10.93 -14.19 5.85
C ASN A 85 11.23 -12.69 6.04
N GLY A 86 10.22 -11.84 5.78
CA GLY A 86 10.32 -10.40 5.99
C GLY A 86 10.63 -10.01 7.43
N ASP A 87 10.07 -10.73 8.41
CA ASP A 87 10.30 -10.50 9.83
C ASP A 87 11.67 -11.02 10.29
N GLU A 88 12.05 -12.23 9.87
CA GLU A 88 13.29 -12.89 10.28
C GLU A 88 14.54 -12.29 9.61
N GLU A 89 14.47 -11.96 8.32
CA GLU A 89 15.60 -11.40 7.55
C GLU A 89 15.66 -9.88 7.68
N GLY A 90 14.54 -9.18 7.55
CA GLY A 90 14.45 -7.72 7.60
C GLY A 90 15.13 -7.03 6.42
N CYS A 91 15.18 -5.69 6.49
CA CYS A 91 15.89 -4.87 5.53
C CYS A 91 17.28 -4.51 6.02
N HIS A 92 18.27 -4.54 5.13
CA HIS A 92 19.67 -4.19 5.44
C HIS A 92 20.08 -2.95 4.65
N TRP A 93 20.78 -2.04 5.35
CA TRP A 93 21.40 -0.89 4.73
C TRP A 93 22.93 -1.02 4.77
N LYS A 94 23.56 -0.86 3.62
CA LYS A 94 25.00 -0.82 3.48
C LYS A 94 25.40 0.07 2.32
N ASP A 95 26.35 0.94 2.52
CA ASP A 95 26.96 1.79 1.48
C ASP A 95 25.91 2.53 0.64
N THR A 96 24.93 3.17 1.29
CA THR A 96 23.79 3.88 0.67
C THR A 96 22.76 3.00 -0.07
N VAL A 97 22.93 1.68 -0.05
CA VAL A 97 22.03 0.73 -0.67
C VAL A 97 21.18 0.03 0.39
N VAL A 98 19.87 -0.08 0.14
CA VAL A 98 18.95 -0.88 0.95
C VAL A 98 18.69 -2.19 0.22
N THR A 99 18.87 -3.31 0.93
CA THR A 99 18.48 -4.64 0.46
C THR A 99 17.25 -5.08 1.24
N THR A 100 16.20 -5.45 0.52
CA THR A 100 14.97 -6.00 1.09
C THR A 100 15.10 -7.52 1.29
N PRO A 101 14.22 -8.14 2.10
CA PRO A 101 14.20 -9.59 2.24
C PRO A 101 14.02 -10.31 0.91
N ALA A 102 14.54 -11.54 0.83
CA ALA A 102 14.45 -12.36 -0.37
C ALA A 102 12.98 -12.56 -0.81
N GLY A 103 12.71 -12.44 -2.12
CA GLY A 103 11.39 -12.58 -2.72
C GLY A 103 10.52 -11.31 -2.72
N PHE A 104 10.86 -10.27 -1.94
CA PHE A 104 10.09 -9.03 -1.91
C PHE A 104 10.11 -8.27 -3.25
N PRO A 105 11.24 -8.12 -3.95
CA PRO A 105 11.27 -7.44 -5.25
C PRO A 105 10.38 -8.13 -6.29
N GLU A 106 10.43 -9.45 -6.37
CA GLU A 106 9.65 -10.27 -7.30
C GLU A 106 8.15 -10.20 -6.98
N ALA A 107 7.80 -10.27 -5.69
CA ALA A 107 6.42 -10.13 -5.25
C ALA A 107 5.88 -8.73 -5.56
N TYR A 108 6.69 -7.68 -5.33
CA TYR A 108 6.29 -6.32 -5.69
C TYR A 108 6.12 -6.15 -7.20
N LYS A 109 7.00 -6.72 -7.99
CA LYS A 109 6.85 -6.72 -9.45
C LYS A 109 5.53 -7.36 -9.88
N THR A 110 5.22 -8.54 -9.35
CA THR A 110 3.94 -9.22 -9.61
C THR A 110 2.74 -8.39 -9.18
N TYR A 111 2.81 -7.74 -8.03
CA TYR A 111 1.78 -6.85 -7.50
C TYR A 111 1.58 -5.62 -8.40
N ALA A 112 2.66 -4.97 -8.80
CA ALA A 112 2.64 -3.79 -9.67
C ALA A 112 2.14 -4.12 -11.08
N GLU A 113 2.65 -5.18 -11.71
CA GLU A 113 2.22 -5.64 -13.04
C GLU A 113 0.75 -6.07 -13.08
N GLY A 114 0.19 -6.52 -11.96
CA GLY A 114 -1.25 -6.77 -11.80
C GLY A 114 -2.10 -5.52 -11.65
N GLY A 115 -1.50 -4.32 -11.62
CA GLY A 115 -2.21 -3.04 -11.48
C GLY A 115 -2.70 -2.72 -10.06
N TRP A 116 -2.31 -3.52 -9.07
CA TRP A 116 -2.84 -3.43 -7.71
C TRP A 116 -2.49 -2.13 -6.99
N VAL A 117 -1.42 -1.44 -7.39
CA VAL A 117 -1.07 -0.10 -6.87
C VAL A 117 -2.11 0.94 -7.27
N GLY A 118 -2.70 0.79 -8.46
CA GLY A 118 -3.64 1.74 -9.06
C GLY A 118 -5.13 1.33 -8.94
N VAL A 119 -5.52 0.38 -8.08
CA VAL A 119 -6.91 -0.11 -7.99
C VAL A 119 -7.93 1.01 -7.81
N GLY A 120 -7.70 1.94 -6.90
CA GLY A 120 -8.57 3.11 -6.68
C GLY A 120 -8.15 4.36 -7.45
N GLY A 121 -7.16 4.24 -8.34
CA GLY A 121 -6.57 5.37 -9.07
C GLY A 121 -7.44 5.88 -10.22
N ASN A 122 -7.20 7.12 -10.61
CA ASN A 122 -7.90 7.78 -11.70
C ASN A 122 -7.61 7.09 -13.05
N PRO A 123 -8.65 6.63 -13.79
CA PRO A 123 -8.49 5.96 -15.08
C PRO A 123 -7.80 6.81 -16.15
N GLU A 124 -7.93 8.13 -16.11
CA GLU A 124 -7.24 9.05 -17.06
C GLU A 124 -5.74 8.90 -17.00
N PHE A 125 -5.19 8.48 -15.84
CA PHE A 125 -3.76 8.31 -15.62
C PHE A 125 -3.35 6.84 -15.45
N GLY A 126 -4.23 5.90 -15.83
CA GLY A 126 -3.94 4.46 -15.81
C GLY A 126 -4.31 3.73 -14.51
N GLY A 127 -5.10 4.35 -13.64
CA GLY A 127 -5.72 3.67 -12.50
C GLY A 127 -6.93 2.84 -12.92
N MET A 128 -7.40 1.94 -12.06
CA MET A 128 -8.56 1.08 -12.34
C MET A 128 -9.90 1.76 -12.05
N GLY A 129 -9.93 2.90 -11.37
CA GLY A 129 -11.16 3.64 -11.05
C GLY A 129 -12.09 2.96 -10.04
N MET A 130 -11.61 1.98 -9.30
CA MET A 130 -12.46 1.26 -8.35
C MET A 130 -12.83 2.14 -7.15
N PRO A 131 -14.10 2.06 -6.68
CA PRO A 131 -14.54 2.79 -5.50
C PRO A 131 -13.68 2.47 -4.29
N LYS A 132 -13.54 3.45 -3.36
CA LYS A 132 -12.69 3.29 -2.17
C LYS A 132 -13.08 2.08 -1.31
N VAL A 133 -14.36 1.70 -1.28
CA VAL A 133 -14.81 0.51 -0.56
C VAL A 133 -14.23 -0.79 -1.15
N VAL A 134 -13.96 -0.84 -2.46
CA VAL A 134 -13.33 -1.99 -3.12
C VAL A 134 -11.81 -1.96 -2.89
N SER A 135 -11.17 -0.82 -3.11
CA SER A 135 -9.73 -0.69 -2.87
C SER A 135 -9.36 -0.93 -1.40
N ALA A 136 -10.23 -0.55 -0.45
CA ALA A 136 -10.04 -0.83 0.97
C ALA A 136 -10.06 -2.34 1.29
N GLN A 137 -10.88 -3.13 0.60
CA GLN A 137 -10.88 -4.59 0.74
C GLN A 137 -9.57 -5.20 0.24
N VAL A 138 -9.05 -4.70 -0.88
CA VAL A 138 -7.74 -5.13 -1.42
C VAL A 138 -6.61 -4.74 -0.45
N GLU A 139 -6.65 -3.52 0.09
CA GLU A 139 -5.69 -3.05 1.10
C GLU A 139 -5.76 -3.90 2.38
N GLU A 140 -6.95 -4.28 2.84
CA GLU A 140 -7.15 -5.17 3.99
C GLU A 140 -6.52 -6.54 3.76
N MET A 141 -6.77 -7.16 2.60
CA MET A 141 -6.14 -8.44 2.24
C MET A 141 -4.62 -8.33 2.20
N LEU A 142 -4.08 -7.27 1.61
CA LEU A 142 -2.65 -7.02 1.51
C LEU A 142 -1.99 -6.88 2.88
N ASN A 143 -2.54 -6.00 3.73
CA ASN A 143 -2.00 -5.74 5.06
C ASN A 143 -2.14 -6.95 6.00
N SER A 144 -3.20 -7.73 5.85
CA SER A 144 -3.40 -8.97 6.60
C SER A 144 -2.43 -10.08 6.17
N ALA A 145 -2.05 -10.12 4.89
CA ALA A 145 -1.07 -11.07 4.37
C ALA A 145 0.36 -10.70 4.80
N SER A 146 0.73 -9.42 4.68
CA SER A 146 2.03 -8.87 5.12
C SER A 146 1.94 -7.36 5.29
N LEU A 147 1.88 -6.89 6.52
CA LEU A 147 1.85 -5.45 6.81
C LEU A 147 3.13 -4.74 6.33
N ALA A 148 4.29 -5.38 6.47
CA ALA A 148 5.56 -4.82 6.02
C ALA A 148 5.57 -4.56 4.50
N PHE A 149 4.99 -5.47 3.72
CA PHE A 149 4.82 -5.29 2.28
C PHE A 149 3.75 -4.23 1.96
N GLY A 150 2.62 -4.26 2.65
CA GLY A 150 1.50 -3.35 2.44
C GLY A 150 1.84 -1.89 2.70
N LEU A 151 2.67 -1.59 3.69
CA LEU A 151 3.11 -0.23 4.01
C LEU A 151 3.81 0.46 2.84
N TYR A 152 4.56 -0.26 2.03
CA TYR A 152 5.22 0.30 0.85
C TYR A 152 4.19 0.73 -0.22
N ALA A 153 3.23 -0.14 -0.54
CA ALA A 153 2.18 0.14 -1.52
C ALA A 153 1.24 1.26 -1.04
N MET A 154 0.86 1.26 0.24
CA MET A 154 -0.06 2.23 0.84
C MET A 154 0.46 3.67 0.77
N LEU A 155 1.74 3.91 1.01
CA LEU A 155 2.32 5.26 0.93
C LEU A 155 2.31 5.79 -0.51
N THR A 156 2.52 4.93 -1.49
CA THR A 156 2.40 5.29 -2.91
C THR A 156 0.96 5.67 -3.25
N SER A 157 -0.01 4.88 -2.81
CA SER A 157 -1.44 5.17 -3.00
C SER A 157 -1.84 6.52 -2.37
N GLY A 158 -1.37 6.81 -1.16
CA GLY A 158 -1.60 8.09 -0.49
C GLY A 158 -1.00 9.29 -1.25
N ALA A 159 0.20 9.14 -1.79
CA ALA A 159 0.83 10.17 -2.62
C ALA A 159 0.05 10.40 -3.92
N CYS A 160 -0.44 9.32 -4.57
CA CYS A 160 -1.29 9.43 -5.77
C CYS A 160 -2.56 10.23 -5.49
N VAL A 161 -3.27 9.93 -4.39
CA VAL A 161 -4.49 10.66 -4.00
C VAL A 161 -4.19 12.14 -3.80
N SER A 162 -3.08 12.50 -3.16
CA SER A 162 -2.67 13.88 -2.95
C SER A 162 -2.40 14.61 -4.27
N ILE A 163 -1.67 13.97 -5.19
CA ILE A 163 -1.35 14.53 -6.50
C ILE A 163 -2.62 14.68 -7.34
N ASP A 164 -3.46 13.65 -7.41
CA ASP A 164 -4.69 13.68 -8.21
C ASP A 164 -5.67 14.76 -7.73
N THR A 165 -5.76 14.97 -6.42
CA THR A 165 -6.69 15.96 -5.84
C THR A 165 -6.18 17.39 -5.97
N HIS A 166 -4.87 17.63 -5.80
CA HIS A 166 -4.35 18.98 -5.53
C HIS A 166 -3.33 19.49 -6.55
N ALA A 167 -2.71 18.62 -7.35
CA ALA A 167 -1.67 19.02 -8.26
C ALA A 167 -2.24 19.59 -9.58
N SER A 168 -1.39 20.34 -10.31
CA SER A 168 -1.71 20.78 -11.68
C SER A 168 -1.75 19.59 -12.64
N GLU A 169 -2.48 19.71 -13.75
CA GLU A 169 -2.58 18.67 -14.77
C GLU A 169 -1.20 18.25 -15.31
N ALA A 170 -0.25 19.18 -15.42
CA ALA A 170 1.12 18.88 -15.82
C ALA A 170 1.83 17.95 -14.82
N LEU A 171 1.61 18.12 -13.53
CA LEU A 171 2.17 17.26 -12.50
C LEU A 171 1.44 15.91 -12.44
N LYS A 172 0.12 15.88 -12.57
CA LYS A 172 -0.66 14.63 -12.65
C LYS A 172 -0.16 13.78 -13.82
N THR A 173 -0.10 14.34 -15.02
CA THR A 173 0.38 13.64 -16.23
C THR A 173 1.83 13.15 -16.08
N LYS A 174 2.68 13.89 -15.38
CA LYS A 174 4.07 13.51 -15.15
C LYS A 174 4.24 12.35 -14.17
N PHE A 175 3.47 12.34 -13.07
CA PHE A 175 3.74 11.45 -11.96
C PHE A 175 2.77 10.25 -11.89
N LEU A 176 1.46 10.47 -12.05
CA LEU A 176 0.46 9.46 -11.77
C LEU A 176 0.60 8.18 -12.61
N PRO A 177 0.87 8.22 -13.93
CA PRO A 177 0.98 6.99 -14.70
C PRO A 177 2.08 6.04 -14.20
N ASN A 178 3.25 6.58 -13.85
CA ASN A 178 4.35 5.79 -13.33
C ASN A 178 4.12 5.35 -11.87
N MET A 179 3.35 6.09 -11.11
CA MET A 179 3.00 5.73 -9.73
C MET A 179 1.91 4.66 -9.70
N TYR A 180 0.85 4.78 -10.50
CA TYR A 180 -0.20 3.76 -10.58
C TYR A 180 0.31 2.44 -11.16
N SER A 181 1.25 2.49 -12.10
CA SER A 181 1.92 1.27 -12.60
C SER A 181 2.94 0.67 -11.62
N GLY A 182 3.20 1.33 -10.50
CA GLY A 182 4.16 0.86 -9.50
C GLY A 182 5.64 1.03 -9.88
N VAL A 183 5.94 1.70 -11.00
CA VAL A 183 7.33 1.99 -11.42
C VAL A 183 7.97 3.03 -10.50
N TRP A 184 7.18 4.02 -10.07
CA TRP A 184 7.60 5.00 -9.07
C TRP A 184 6.86 4.82 -7.77
N ALA A 185 7.57 4.99 -6.67
CA ALA A 185 7.01 4.92 -5.34
C ALA A 185 6.85 6.30 -4.71
N GLY A 186 5.78 6.46 -3.93
CA GLY A 186 5.57 7.58 -3.05
C GLY A 186 6.05 7.29 -1.63
N SER A 187 6.41 8.33 -0.91
CA SER A 187 6.73 8.24 0.52
C SER A 187 6.17 9.44 1.26
N MET A 188 6.06 9.34 2.57
CA MET A 188 5.58 10.42 3.42
C MET A 188 6.71 10.89 4.36
N CYS A 189 7.03 12.17 4.29
CA CYS A 189 7.96 12.84 5.18
C CYS A 189 7.17 13.86 6.01
N LEU A 190 6.58 13.44 7.12
CA LEU A 190 5.66 14.26 7.91
C LEU A 190 6.18 14.55 9.32
N THR A 191 6.59 13.52 10.06
CA THR A 191 7.02 13.64 11.46
C THR A 191 8.37 14.33 11.57
N GLU A 192 8.44 15.36 12.41
CA GLU A 192 9.68 16.03 12.82
C GLU A 192 10.06 15.61 14.24
N ALA A 193 11.29 15.87 14.66
CA ALA A 193 11.79 15.46 15.98
C ALA A 193 10.93 15.97 17.15
N HIS A 194 10.27 17.11 16.98
CA HIS A 194 9.43 17.77 17.98
C HIS A 194 7.93 17.75 17.63
N ALA A 195 7.55 17.22 16.46
CA ALA A 195 6.19 17.24 15.94
C ALA A 195 5.82 15.86 15.38
N GLY A 196 5.20 15.04 16.20
CA GLY A 196 4.70 13.72 15.81
C GLY A 196 3.18 13.66 15.91
N THR A 197 2.66 13.47 17.12
CA THR A 197 1.22 13.47 17.37
C THR A 197 0.61 14.87 17.16
N ASP A 198 1.28 15.91 17.64
CA ASP A 198 0.88 17.30 17.37
C ASP A 198 1.60 17.82 16.11
N LEU A 199 0.92 17.74 14.98
CA LEU A 199 1.40 18.27 13.71
C LEU A 199 1.23 19.79 13.59
N GLY A 200 0.49 20.43 14.50
CA GLY A 200 0.31 21.89 14.53
C GLY A 200 1.59 22.68 14.79
N ILE A 201 2.62 22.03 15.30
CA ILE A 201 3.93 22.62 15.61
C ILE A 201 5.02 22.30 14.60
N ILE A 202 4.68 21.75 13.41
CA ILE A 202 5.62 21.51 12.31
C ILE A 202 6.34 22.81 11.96
N ARG A 203 7.65 22.70 11.72
CA ARG A 203 8.52 23.84 11.35
C ARG A 203 8.99 23.81 9.90
N THR A 204 8.79 22.72 9.19
CA THR A 204 9.14 22.62 7.76
C THR A 204 8.44 23.73 6.98
N ARG A 205 9.20 24.42 6.14
CA ARG A 205 8.76 25.54 5.29
C ARG A 205 9.08 25.28 3.85
N ALA A 206 8.17 25.73 2.97
CA ALA A 206 8.38 25.77 1.54
C ALA A 206 8.49 27.24 1.10
N GLU A 207 9.65 27.69 0.69
CA GLU A 207 9.92 29.07 0.26
C GLU A 207 9.93 29.13 -1.27
N PRO A 208 9.03 29.92 -1.90
CA PRO A 208 8.99 30.03 -3.36
C PRO A 208 10.28 30.68 -3.89
N GLN A 209 10.78 30.17 -5.01
CA GLN A 209 11.98 30.64 -5.72
C GLN A 209 11.59 31.36 -7.01
N ALA A 210 12.52 32.15 -7.55
CA ALA A 210 12.29 32.96 -8.77
C ALA A 210 12.04 32.11 -10.02
N ASP A 211 12.50 30.87 -10.06
CA ASP A 211 12.32 29.89 -11.15
C ASP A 211 10.99 29.12 -11.08
N GLY A 212 10.16 29.36 -10.05
CA GLY A 212 8.89 28.67 -9.82
C GLY A 212 8.97 27.43 -8.97
N ASP A 213 10.17 27.01 -8.56
CA ASP A 213 10.39 25.92 -7.61
C ASP A 213 10.24 26.39 -6.16
N TYR A 214 10.33 25.45 -5.21
CA TYR A 214 10.28 25.73 -3.79
C TYR A 214 11.52 25.16 -3.08
N LYS A 215 12.13 25.99 -2.24
CA LYS A 215 13.17 25.52 -1.31
C LYS A 215 12.51 25.02 -0.05
N ILE A 216 12.71 23.71 0.23
CA ILE A 216 12.21 23.09 1.46
C ILE A 216 13.29 23.12 2.53
N THR A 217 12.89 23.56 3.75
CA THR A 217 13.75 23.59 4.93
C THR A 217 12.96 23.08 6.13
N GLY A 218 13.50 22.03 6.81
CA GLY A 218 12.88 21.39 7.99
C GLY A 218 13.67 20.21 8.46
#